data_cbe62d17a42084be99d804c2538a2f79
#
_entry.id   cbe62d17a42084be99d804c2538a2f79
#
_cell.length_a   1.000
_cell.length_b   1.000
_cell.length_c   1.000
_cell.angle_alpha   90.00
_cell.angle_beta   90.00
_cell.angle_gamma   90.00
#
_symmetry.space_group_name_H-M   'P 1'
#
loop_
_entity.id
_entity.type
_entity.pdbx_description
1 polymer ?
#
loop_
_entity_poly.entity_id
_entity_poly.type
_entity_poly.pdbx_seq_one_letter_code
_entity_poly.pdbx_strand_id
1 'polypeptide(L)'
;MNKFEVVLIFNPDLATTVINSEIENFKSKIKSQSAVVINEENWGLRDLSYGINKFKKAFYNFFQIEASGGIIKDLNKDLNQSENLLRYIFIKVEEHQELP
;
A
#
# COMPACT_ATOMS: atom_id res chain seq x y z
N MET A 1 -11.90 13.30 8.82
CA MET A 1 -10.78 12.54 8.25
C MET A 1 -10.80 12.66 6.74
N ASN A 2 -9.62 12.58 6.14
CA ASN A 2 -9.50 12.57 4.68
C ASN A 2 -9.54 11.15 4.16
N LYS A 3 -9.94 11.01 2.90
CA LYS A 3 -9.99 9.71 2.22
C LYS A 3 -8.80 9.58 1.30
N PHE A 4 -8.14 8.43 1.37
CA PHE A 4 -6.98 8.13 0.54
C PHE A 4 -7.13 6.77 -0.11
N GLU A 5 -6.54 6.64 -1.30
CA GLU A 5 -6.33 5.35 -1.94
C GLU A 5 -4.85 5.08 -1.99
N VAL A 6 -4.45 3.89 -1.60
CA VAL A 6 -3.05 3.52 -1.43
C VAL A 6 -2.75 2.29 -2.25
N VAL A 7 -1.66 2.34 -3.01
CA VAL A 7 -1.16 1.17 -3.74
C VAL A 7 0.22 0.83 -3.19
N LEU A 8 0.40 -0.41 -2.77
CA LEU A 8 1.69 -0.94 -2.36
C LEU A 8 2.18 -1.91 -3.42
N ILE A 9 3.39 -1.71 -3.88
CA ILE A 9 4.00 -2.50 -4.95
C ILE A 9 5.23 -3.21 -4.38
N PHE A 10 5.13 -4.54 -4.25
CA PHE A 10 6.15 -5.35 -3.59
C PHE A 10 7.05 -6.07 -4.58
N ASN A 11 8.28 -6.30 -4.13
CA ASN A 11 9.25 -7.12 -4.85
C ASN A 11 8.65 -8.50 -5.15
N PRO A 12 8.63 -8.94 -6.42
CA PRO A 12 7.99 -10.20 -6.81
C PRO A 12 8.73 -11.45 -6.34
N ASP A 13 9.99 -11.31 -5.93
CA ASP A 13 10.79 -12.43 -5.48
C ASP A 13 10.58 -12.76 -4.00
N LEU A 14 9.78 -11.98 -3.29
CA LEU A 14 9.48 -12.22 -1.89
C LEU A 14 8.55 -13.41 -1.72
N ALA A 15 8.78 -14.16 -0.64
CA ALA A 15 7.84 -15.21 -0.23
C ALA A 15 6.48 -14.57 0.13
N THR A 16 5.41 -15.30 -0.14
CA THR A 16 4.05 -14.84 0.18
C THR A 16 3.89 -14.49 1.66
N THR A 17 4.54 -15.24 2.55
CA THR A 17 4.50 -14.99 3.99
C THR A 17 5.10 -13.63 4.34
N VAL A 18 6.17 -13.22 3.65
CA VAL A 18 6.81 -11.91 3.86
C VAL A 18 5.88 -10.80 3.40
N ILE A 19 5.28 -10.95 2.23
CA ILE A 19 4.32 -9.96 1.71
C ILE A 19 3.14 -9.81 2.66
N ASN A 20 2.59 -10.91 3.15
CA ASN A 20 1.46 -10.88 4.09
C ASN A 20 1.84 -10.17 5.39
N SER A 21 3.05 -10.41 5.90
CA SER A 21 3.55 -9.72 7.10
C SER A 21 3.65 -8.21 6.89
N GLU A 22 4.14 -7.79 5.73
CA GLU A 22 4.22 -6.36 5.40
C GLU A 22 2.83 -5.71 5.35
N ILE A 23 1.87 -6.41 4.76
CA ILE A 23 0.49 -5.93 4.67
C ILE A 23 -0.12 -5.80 6.07
N GLU A 24 0.05 -6.81 6.92
CA GLU A 24 -0.49 -6.78 8.28
C GLU A 24 0.17 -5.67 9.12
N ASN A 25 1.46 -5.46 8.96
CA ASN A 25 2.15 -4.36 9.63
C ASN A 25 1.60 -3.00 9.19
N PHE A 26 1.35 -2.83 7.90
CA PHE A 26 0.76 -1.61 7.37
C PHE A 26 -0.62 -1.35 7.96
N LYS A 27 -1.47 -2.38 8.00
CA LYS A 27 -2.81 -2.26 8.58
C LYS A 27 -2.76 -1.95 10.08
N SER A 28 -1.84 -2.57 10.79
CA SER A 28 -1.66 -2.32 12.23
C SER A 28 -1.26 -0.87 12.51
N LYS A 29 -0.38 -0.32 11.69
CA LYS A 29 0.03 1.08 11.84
C LYS A 29 -1.13 2.03 11.59
N ILE A 30 -1.94 1.76 10.59
CA ILE A 30 -3.14 2.55 10.32
C ILE A 30 -4.06 2.55 11.54
N LYS A 31 -4.33 1.38 12.11
CA LYS A 31 -5.17 1.27 13.30
C LYS A 31 -4.58 1.99 14.49
N SER A 32 -3.27 1.88 14.70
CA SER A 32 -2.61 2.48 15.87
C SER A 32 -2.68 4.00 15.87
N GLN A 33 -2.90 4.60 14.72
CA GLN A 33 -3.00 6.05 14.58
C GLN A 33 -4.44 6.54 14.40
N SER A 34 -5.39 5.72 14.83
CA SER A 34 -6.83 6.03 14.77
C SER A 34 -7.36 6.26 13.35
N ALA A 35 -6.68 5.71 12.37
CA ALA A 35 -7.17 5.67 10.99
C ALA A 35 -7.90 4.36 10.74
N VAL A 36 -8.63 4.28 9.63
CA VAL A 36 -9.47 3.13 9.32
C VAL A 36 -9.17 2.62 7.92
N VAL A 37 -9.07 1.31 7.80
CA VAL A 37 -9.03 0.65 6.49
C VAL A 37 -10.46 0.34 6.09
N ILE A 38 -10.92 0.98 5.01
CA ILE A 38 -12.29 0.82 4.52
C ILE A 38 -12.39 -0.43 3.65
N ASN A 39 -11.46 -0.58 2.71
CA ASN A 39 -11.41 -1.73 1.81
C ASN A 39 -9.96 -2.07 1.49
N GLU A 40 -9.73 -3.34 1.16
CA GLU A 40 -8.45 -3.77 0.61
C GLU A 40 -8.69 -4.78 -0.49
N GLU A 41 -7.79 -4.75 -1.50
CA GLU A 41 -7.78 -5.74 -2.57
C GLU A 41 -6.37 -6.21 -2.82
N ASN A 42 -6.21 -7.51 -2.97
CA ASN A 42 -4.96 -8.10 -3.42
C ASN A 42 -5.05 -8.27 -4.93
N TRP A 43 -4.30 -7.44 -5.66
CA TRP A 43 -4.31 -7.52 -7.11
C TRP A 43 -3.36 -8.57 -7.67
N GLY A 44 -2.53 -9.14 -6.81
CA GLY A 44 -1.62 -10.21 -7.17
C GLY A 44 -0.44 -9.74 -8.00
N LEU A 45 0.17 -10.69 -8.70
CA LEU A 45 1.32 -10.43 -9.55
C LEU A 45 0.86 -9.81 -10.86
N ARG A 46 1.42 -8.65 -11.20
CA ARG A 46 1.07 -7.92 -12.42
C ARG A 46 2.32 -7.48 -13.17
N ASP A 47 2.17 -7.37 -14.48
CA ASP A 47 3.23 -6.85 -15.33
C ASP A 47 3.38 -5.34 -15.13
N LEU A 48 4.63 -4.87 -15.10
CA LEU A 48 4.93 -3.45 -15.05
C LEU A 48 5.08 -2.92 -16.46
N SER A 49 4.43 -1.80 -16.76
CA SER A 49 4.56 -1.13 -18.06
C SER A 49 6.00 -0.70 -18.30
N TYR A 50 6.65 -0.21 -17.24
CA TYR A 50 8.08 0.10 -17.24
C TYR A 50 8.69 -0.68 -16.09
N GLY A 51 9.83 -1.30 -16.32
CA GLY A 51 10.54 -2.01 -15.26
C GLY A 51 10.91 -1.07 -14.11
N ILE A 52 10.79 -1.55 -12.89
CA ILE A 52 11.27 -0.85 -11.70
C ILE A 52 12.49 -1.62 -11.22
N ASN A 53 13.64 -0.97 -11.16
CA ASN A 53 14.94 -1.59 -10.89
C ASN A 53 15.20 -2.68 -11.92
N LYS A 54 15.17 -3.88 -11.73
CA LYS A 54 15.34 -4.94 -12.72
C LYS A 54 14.10 -5.80 -12.87
N PHE A 55 13.02 -5.40 -12.20
CA PHE A 55 11.81 -6.20 -12.16
C PHE A 55 10.86 -5.79 -13.28
N LYS A 56 10.25 -6.78 -13.93
CA LYS A 56 9.23 -6.60 -14.94
C LYS A 56 7.84 -6.87 -14.40
N LYS A 57 7.75 -7.47 -13.22
CA LYS A 57 6.51 -7.81 -12.54
C LYS A 57 6.61 -7.39 -11.08
N ALA A 58 5.48 -7.24 -10.44
CA ALA A 58 5.42 -6.92 -9.01
C ALA A 58 4.07 -7.38 -8.43
N PHE A 59 4.04 -7.56 -7.10
CA PHE A 59 2.80 -7.81 -6.39
C PHE A 59 2.16 -6.49 -6.00
N TYR A 60 0.87 -6.33 -6.30
CA TYR A 60 0.08 -5.14 -6.02
C TYR A 60 -0.93 -5.40 -4.93
N ASN A 61 -0.99 -4.50 -3.96
CA ASN A 61 -2.07 -4.44 -2.97
C ASN A 61 -2.66 -3.03 -2.97
N PHE A 62 -3.98 -2.97 -2.92
CA PHE A 62 -4.73 -1.74 -2.96
C PHE A 62 -5.53 -1.57 -1.69
N PHE A 63 -5.53 -0.36 -1.13
CA PHE A 63 -6.28 -0.03 0.07
C PHE A 63 -7.05 1.25 -0.12
N GLN A 64 -8.25 1.29 0.47
CA GLN A 64 -9.00 2.53 0.65
C GLN A 64 -9.03 2.81 2.14
N ILE A 65 -8.50 3.95 2.55
CA ILE A 65 -8.38 4.30 3.97
C ILE A 65 -8.97 5.67 4.26
N GLU A 66 -9.34 5.88 5.52
CA GLU A 66 -9.66 7.21 6.05
C GLU A 66 -8.66 7.54 7.14
N ALA A 67 -8.02 8.71 7.04
CA ALA A 67 -6.97 9.11 7.94
C ALA A 67 -6.83 10.63 7.98
N SER A 68 -6.24 11.14 9.06
CA SER A 68 -5.86 12.56 9.09
C SER A 68 -4.61 12.77 8.23
N GLY A 69 -4.45 13.98 7.69
CA GLY A 69 -3.31 14.27 6.81
C GLY A 69 -1.95 14.10 7.47
N GLY A 70 -1.86 14.32 8.78
CA GLY A 70 -0.60 14.16 9.51
C GLY A 70 -0.08 12.73 9.57
N ILE A 71 -0.97 11.75 9.50
CA ILE A 71 -0.62 10.33 9.53
C ILE A 71 0.15 9.93 8.27
N ILE A 72 -0.18 10.56 7.14
CA ILE A 72 0.43 10.20 5.86
C ILE A 72 1.94 10.43 5.88
N LYS A 73 2.41 11.47 6.56
CA LYS A 73 3.86 11.72 6.71
C LYS A 73 4.55 10.55 7.42
N ASP A 74 3.95 10.05 8.49
CA ASP A 74 4.51 8.94 9.26
C ASP A 74 4.50 7.65 8.44
N LEU A 75 3.41 7.40 7.71
CA LEU A 75 3.32 6.23 6.83
C LEU A 75 4.35 6.30 5.71
N ASN A 76 4.53 7.47 5.10
CA ASN A 76 5.56 7.67 4.07
C ASN A 76 6.95 7.34 4.59
N LYS A 77 7.27 7.81 5.80
CA LYS A 77 8.57 7.57 6.41
C LYS A 77 8.82 6.08 6.60
N ASP A 78 7.82 5.36 7.13
CA ASP A 78 7.93 3.93 7.37
C ASP A 78 8.05 3.14 6.08
N LEU A 79 7.25 3.48 5.07
CA LEU A 79 7.28 2.79 3.79
C LEU A 79 8.59 3.02 3.04
N ASN A 80 9.15 4.23 3.14
CA ASN A 80 10.45 4.53 2.53
C ASN A 80 11.59 3.68 3.09
N GLN A 81 11.45 3.19 4.32
CA GLN A 81 12.46 2.37 4.96
C GLN A 81 12.32 0.89 4.63
N SER A 82 11.23 0.48 4.00
CA SER A 82 11.01 -0.92 3.67
C SER A 82 11.80 -1.32 2.42
N GLU A 83 12.64 -2.32 2.57
CA GLU A 83 13.40 -2.88 1.45
C GLU A 83 12.54 -3.79 0.58
N ASN A 84 11.38 -4.21 1.08
CA ASN A 84 10.49 -5.14 0.40
C ASN A 84 9.56 -4.45 -0.59
N LEU A 85 9.39 -3.13 -0.46
CA LEU A 85 8.56 -2.35 -1.37
C LEU A 85 9.39 -1.79 -2.51
N LEU A 86 8.92 -1.96 -3.74
CA LEU A 86 9.52 -1.31 -4.91
C LEU A 86 9.02 0.13 -5.02
N ARG A 87 7.73 0.32 -4.75
CA ARG A 87 7.08 1.63 -4.85
C ARG A 87 5.80 1.63 -4.04
N TYR A 88 5.36 2.81 -3.63
CA TYR A 88 4.04 2.99 -3.03
C TYR A 88 3.47 4.32 -3.48
N ILE A 89 2.13 4.42 -3.52
CA ILE A 89 1.43 5.62 -3.98
C ILE A 89 0.30 5.91 -3.01
N PHE A 90 0.20 7.18 -2.55
CA PHE A 90 -0.94 7.68 -1.80
C PHE A 90 -1.65 8.72 -2.64
N ILE A 91 -2.94 8.57 -2.84
CA ILE A 91 -3.76 9.52 -3.58
C ILE A 91 -4.89 9.97 -2.66
N LYS A 92 -4.96 11.28 -2.40
CA LYS A 92 -6.08 11.87 -1.68
C LYS A 92 -7.27 11.99 -2.62
N VAL A 93 -8.43 11.50 -2.19
CA VAL A 93 -9.64 11.53 -3.00
C VAL A 93 -10.78 12.15 -2.20
N GLU A 94 -11.77 12.72 -2.88
CA GLU A 94 -12.97 13.23 -2.23
C GLU A 94 -13.91 12.09 -1.87
N GLU A 95 -14.02 11.11 -2.76
CA GLU A 95 -14.80 9.90 -2.56
C GLU A 95 -14.00 8.69 -3.01
N HIS A 96 -14.08 7.60 -2.25
CA HIS A 96 -13.47 6.34 -2.67
C HIS A 96 -14.24 5.79 -3.87
N GLN A 97 -13.50 5.25 -4.84
CA GLN A 97 -14.13 4.57 -5.96
C GLN A 97 -14.80 3.29 -5.48
N GLU A 98 -15.87 2.88 -6.14
CA GLU A 98 -16.51 1.61 -5.84
C GLU A 98 -15.62 0.47 -6.35
N LEU A 99 -15.42 -0.54 -5.50
CA LEU A 99 -14.70 -1.74 -5.86
C LEU A 99 -15.66 -2.76 -6.44
N PRO A 100 -15.24 -3.52 -7.46
CA PRO A 100 -16.10 -4.55 -8.06
C PRO A 100 -16.46 -5.67 -7.10
#